data_fdafa7ab87f0208c14c58a63a08ed805
#
_entry.id   fdafa7ab87f0208c14c58a63a08ed805
#
_cell.length_a   1.000
_cell.length_b   1.000
_cell.length_c   1.000
_cell.angle_alpha   90.00
_cell.angle_beta   90.00
_cell.angle_gamma   90.00
#
_symmetry.space_group_name_H-M   'P 1'
#
loop_
_entity.id
_entity.type
_entity.pdbx_description
1 polymer ?
#
loop_
_entity_poly.entity_id
_entity_poly.type
_entity_poly.pdbx_seq_one_letter_code
_entity_poly.pdbx_strand_id
1 'polypeptide(L)'
;MIRKKLIFQAHDGDSLCDQIYIMDIASRSAEMVSTGNGVTTCSFFQYPNDDAIIYASTHLADSDCPPKPDFSMGYIWKLYPGFDIFRASKNGNNLERLTDAPGYDAEAVYSFDGQKIIYTSLSSGDLELWTMNPDGTGKKQLTERLGYDGGAFYNSDGSKIVWRAYYPESEKEISDYETLLAANAIR
;
A
#
# COMPACT_ATOMS: atom_id res chain seq x y z
N MET A 1 -21.86 -1.39 -12.97
CA MET A 1 -21.18 -0.55 -13.99
C MET A 1 -19.89 -1.25 -14.36
N ILE A 2 -19.63 -1.53 -15.63
CA ILE A 2 -18.35 -2.14 -16.05
C ILE A 2 -17.31 -1.02 -16.05
N ARG A 3 -16.29 -1.14 -15.18
CA ARG A 3 -15.16 -0.20 -15.18
C ARG A 3 -14.39 -0.33 -16.49
N LYS A 4 -14.09 0.79 -17.10
CA LYS A 4 -13.37 0.86 -18.38
C LYS A 4 -11.87 1.13 -18.21
N LYS A 5 -11.40 1.25 -16.97
CA LYS A 5 -10.03 1.61 -16.64
C LYS A 5 -9.41 0.58 -15.69
N LEU A 6 -8.11 0.36 -15.85
CA LEU A 6 -7.25 -0.36 -14.91
C LEU A 6 -6.31 0.63 -14.25
N ILE A 7 -6.04 0.43 -12.96
CA ILE A 7 -4.95 1.08 -12.23
C ILE A 7 -3.93 0.01 -11.88
N PHE A 8 -2.66 0.30 -12.08
CA PHE A 8 -1.57 -0.66 -11.89
C PHE A 8 -0.25 0.06 -11.63
N GLN A 9 0.71 -0.66 -11.07
CA GLN A 9 2.09 -0.21 -10.94
C GLN A 9 2.96 -0.82 -12.02
N ALA A 10 3.87 -0.03 -12.56
CA ALA A 10 4.89 -0.44 -13.53
C ALA A 10 6.05 0.55 -13.52
N HIS A 11 7.20 0.09 -14.01
CA HIS A 11 8.30 1.00 -14.38
C HIS A 11 8.36 1.11 -15.90
N ASP A 12 8.67 2.30 -16.39
CA ASP A 12 8.85 2.59 -17.82
C ASP A 12 10.34 2.59 -18.13
N GLY A 13 10.75 1.66 -19.00
CA GLY A 13 12.06 1.55 -19.63
C GLY A 13 13.27 1.95 -18.77
N ASP A 14 13.55 3.23 -18.70
CA ASP A 14 14.70 3.81 -18.00
C ASP A 14 14.40 4.16 -16.53
N SER A 15 13.14 4.15 -16.09
CA SER A 15 12.77 4.36 -14.70
C SER A 15 13.18 3.15 -13.86
N LEU A 16 13.90 3.40 -12.77
CA LEU A 16 14.33 2.35 -11.84
C LEU A 16 13.23 1.94 -10.86
N CYS A 17 12.17 2.75 -10.72
CA CYS A 17 11.09 2.57 -9.74
C CYS A 17 9.73 2.38 -10.40
N ASP A 18 8.93 1.54 -9.78
CA ASP A 18 7.51 1.44 -10.12
C ASP A 18 6.79 2.76 -9.83
N GLN A 19 5.94 3.15 -10.78
CA GLN A 19 5.03 4.28 -10.71
C GLN A 19 3.60 3.80 -10.95
N ILE A 20 2.61 4.60 -10.56
CA ILE A 20 1.20 4.27 -10.75
C ILE A 20 0.70 4.82 -12.08
N TYR A 21 0.05 3.94 -12.84
CA TYR A 21 -0.55 4.24 -14.14
C TYR A 21 -2.03 3.91 -14.15
N ILE A 22 -2.79 4.66 -14.92
CA ILE A 22 -4.17 4.34 -15.28
C ILE A 22 -4.24 4.09 -16.78
N MET A 23 -4.79 2.94 -17.16
CA MET A 23 -5.00 2.54 -18.55
C MET A 23 -6.50 2.50 -18.90
N ASP A 24 -6.85 3.08 -20.03
CA ASP A 24 -8.16 2.83 -20.65
C ASP A 24 -8.13 1.47 -21.36
N ILE A 25 -9.07 0.60 -21.00
CA ILE A 25 -9.08 -0.81 -21.48
C ILE A 25 -9.35 -0.89 -22.99
N ALA A 26 -10.13 0.02 -23.54
CA ALA A 26 -10.52 -0.03 -24.94
C ALA A 26 -9.40 0.48 -25.88
N SER A 27 -8.81 1.62 -25.54
CA SER A 27 -7.73 2.22 -26.32
C SER A 27 -6.34 1.67 -25.98
N ARG A 28 -6.19 1.03 -24.80
CA ARG A 28 -4.91 0.59 -24.21
C ARG A 28 -3.92 1.74 -23.97
N SER A 29 -4.40 2.98 -23.97
CA SER A 29 -3.60 4.14 -23.60
C SER A 29 -3.43 4.17 -22.08
N ALA A 30 -2.19 4.29 -21.61
CA ALA A 30 -1.85 4.40 -20.20
C ALA A 30 -1.19 5.75 -19.91
N GLU A 31 -1.55 6.34 -18.78
CA GLU A 31 -1.01 7.61 -18.28
C GLU A 31 -0.49 7.42 -16.87
N MET A 32 0.70 7.95 -16.56
CA MET A 32 1.23 7.98 -15.21
C MET A 32 0.44 8.99 -14.36
N VAL A 33 0.03 8.58 -13.17
CA VAL A 33 -0.78 9.38 -12.24
C VAL A 33 -0.13 9.58 -10.87
N SER A 34 1.02 8.96 -10.64
CA SER A 34 1.90 9.25 -9.50
C SER A 34 2.89 10.36 -9.82
N THR A 35 3.70 10.76 -8.82
CA THR A 35 4.60 11.92 -8.92
C THR A 35 5.78 11.72 -9.86
N GLY A 36 6.14 10.48 -10.20
CA GLY A 36 7.37 10.15 -10.90
C GLY A 36 8.61 10.05 -9.99
N ASN A 37 8.48 10.38 -8.71
CA ASN A 37 9.54 10.37 -7.72
C ASN A 37 9.34 9.21 -6.71
N GLY A 38 10.45 8.72 -6.16
CA GLY A 38 10.44 7.59 -5.22
C GLY A 38 9.87 6.32 -5.85
N VAL A 39 9.51 5.36 -5.02
CA VAL A 39 8.81 4.14 -5.43
C VAL A 39 7.34 4.19 -5.00
N THR A 40 6.45 3.67 -5.83
CA THR A 40 5.01 3.59 -5.54
C THR A 40 4.52 2.15 -5.59
N THR A 41 3.45 1.85 -4.85
CA THR A 41 2.83 0.52 -4.83
C THR A 41 1.35 0.58 -4.44
N CYS A 42 0.65 -0.56 -4.58
CA CYS A 42 -0.65 -0.83 -3.97
C CYS A 42 -1.72 0.22 -4.27
N SER A 43 -1.93 0.51 -5.55
CA SER A 43 -2.91 1.50 -5.98
C SER A 43 -4.33 0.96 -6.10
N PHE A 44 -5.31 1.80 -5.77
CA PHE A 44 -6.72 1.46 -5.86
C PHE A 44 -7.58 2.67 -6.27
N PHE A 45 -8.70 2.42 -7.00
CA PHE A 45 -9.70 3.46 -7.24
C PHE A 45 -10.57 3.66 -6.02
N GLN A 46 -10.94 4.89 -5.74
CA GLN A 46 -11.97 5.18 -4.75
C GLN A 46 -13.32 4.62 -5.17
N TYR A 47 -14.00 3.96 -4.24
CA TYR A 47 -15.40 3.57 -4.39
C TYR A 47 -16.32 4.66 -3.82
N PRO A 48 -17.60 4.75 -4.32
CA PRO A 48 -18.13 4.09 -5.51
C PRO A 48 -17.84 4.86 -6.81
N ASN A 49 -17.33 6.08 -6.77
CA ASN A 49 -17.40 7.07 -7.85
C ASN A 49 -16.20 7.09 -8.80
N ASP A 50 -15.08 6.43 -8.47
CA ASP A 50 -13.82 6.45 -9.25
C ASP A 50 -13.22 7.87 -9.48
N ASP A 51 -13.54 8.85 -8.62
CA ASP A 51 -13.08 10.24 -8.79
C ASP A 51 -11.67 10.47 -8.25
N ALA A 52 -11.24 9.60 -7.35
CA ALA A 52 -9.91 9.62 -6.76
C ALA A 52 -9.26 8.23 -6.82
N ILE A 53 -7.95 8.24 -6.56
CA ILE A 53 -7.12 7.05 -6.39
C ILE A 53 -6.42 7.12 -5.04
N ILE A 54 -6.01 5.96 -4.54
CA ILE A 54 -5.16 5.83 -3.37
C ILE A 54 -3.96 4.96 -3.75
N TYR A 55 -2.80 5.28 -3.22
CA TYR A 55 -1.57 4.49 -3.41
C TYR A 55 -0.57 4.78 -2.30
N ALA A 56 0.40 3.89 -2.12
CA ALA A 56 1.52 4.12 -1.23
C ALA A 56 2.75 4.61 -2.01
N SER A 57 3.54 5.52 -1.40
CA SER A 57 4.72 6.10 -2.05
C SER A 57 5.77 6.55 -1.03
N THR A 58 7.04 6.50 -1.44
CA THR A 58 8.18 7.03 -0.66
C THR A 58 8.60 8.44 -1.07
N HIS A 59 7.96 9.08 -2.05
CA HIS A 59 8.42 10.31 -2.71
C HIS A 59 8.66 11.51 -1.78
N LEU A 60 8.02 11.55 -0.60
CA LEU A 60 8.28 12.59 0.40
C LEU A 60 9.48 12.27 1.31
N ALA A 61 9.80 10.99 1.48
CA ALA A 61 10.96 10.56 2.26
C ALA A 61 12.23 10.60 1.41
N ASP A 62 12.15 10.14 0.15
CA ASP A 62 13.23 10.17 -0.82
C ASP A 62 12.64 10.23 -2.24
N SER A 63 13.16 11.14 -3.06
CA SER A 63 12.80 11.24 -4.49
C SER A 63 13.45 10.15 -5.34
N ASP A 64 14.54 9.57 -4.86
CA ASP A 64 15.30 8.55 -5.58
C ASP A 64 14.69 7.16 -5.40
N CYS A 65 15.04 6.27 -6.29
CA CYS A 65 14.69 4.87 -6.20
C CYS A 65 15.46 4.20 -5.06
N PRO A 66 14.78 3.54 -4.12
CA PRO A 66 15.48 2.76 -3.13
C PRO A 66 16.23 1.58 -3.77
N PRO A 67 17.36 1.14 -3.19
CA PRO A 67 18.11 0.02 -3.71
C PRO A 67 17.25 -1.25 -3.74
N LYS A 68 17.40 -2.05 -4.80
CA LYS A 68 16.70 -3.35 -4.91
C LYS A 68 17.11 -4.26 -3.75
N PRO A 69 16.17 -5.07 -3.20
CA PRO A 69 16.48 -6.03 -2.17
C PRO A 69 17.53 -7.06 -2.64
N ASP A 70 18.36 -7.52 -1.71
CA ASP A 70 19.22 -8.67 -1.94
C ASP A 70 18.42 -9.97 -1.79
N PHE A 71 18.25 -10.70 -2.89
CA PHE A 71 17.52 -11.97 -2.95
C PHE A 71 18.46 -13.19 -2.83
N SER A 72 19.73 -13.02 -2.48
CA SER A 72 20.70 -14.13 -2.38
C SER A 72 20.28 -15.22 -1.36
N MET A 73 19.52 -14.83 -0.34
CA MET A 73 18.97 -15.72 0.70
C MET A 73 17.49 -16.13 0.44
N GLY A 74 16.98 -15.89 -0.75
CA GLY A 74 15.60 -16.17 -1.13
C GLY A 74 14.74 -14.92 -1.24
N TYR A 75 13.43 -15.14 -1.53
CA TYR A 75 12.50 -14.02 -1.66
C TYR A 75 12.27 -13.34 -0.31
N ILE A 76 12.39 -12.01 -0.33
CA ILE A 76 12.02 -11.13 0.78
C ILE A 76 11.17 -9.98 0.26
N TRP A 77 10.23 -9.52 1.06
CA TRP A 77 9.48 -8.28 0.81
C TRP A 77 10.12 -7.16 1.63
N LYS A 78 10.69 -6.18 0.94
CA LYS A 78 11.33 -5.04 1.61
C LYS A 78 10.30 -4.00 2.01
N LEU A 79 10.29 -3.65 3.29
CA LEU A 79 9.46 -2.60 3.87
C LEU A 79 10.27 -1.31 3.88
N TYR A 80 10.26 -0.57 2.77
CA TYR A 80 11.01 0.68 2.71
C TYR A 80 10.43 1.68 3.71
N PRO A 81 11.22 2.18 4.68
CA PRO A 81 10.79 3.25 5.57
C PRO A 81 10.42 4.49 4.77
N GLY A 82 9.34 5.16 5.15
CA GLY A 82 8.85 6.33 4.45
C GLY A 82 7.81 6.05 3.36
N PHE A 83 7.35 4.80 3.23
CA PHE A 83 6.08 4.56 2.55
C PHE A 83 4.95 5.16 3.37
N ASP A 84 4.26 6.12 2.75
CA ASP A 84 3.01 6.70 3.23
C ASP A 84 1.90 6.48 2.21
N ILE A 85 0.67 6.57 2.69
CA ILE A 85 -0.52 6.48 1.87
C ILE A 85 -0.91 7.87 1.39
N PHE A 86 -1.15 7.98 0.09
CA PHE A 86 -1.56 9.20 -0.59
C PHE A 86 -2.89 9.00 -1.31
N ARG A 87 -3.70 10.04 -1.32
CA ARG A 87 -4.89 10.18 -2.13
C ARG A 87 -4.63 11.23 -3.20
N ALA A 88 -5.08 10.98 -4.42
CA ALA A 88 -5.05 11.96 -5.51
C ALA A 88 -6.32 11.88 -6.34
N SER A 89 -6.61 12.91 -7.13
CA SER A 89 -7.59 12.79 -8.20
C SER A 89 -7.12 11.76 -9.23
N LYS A 90 -8.02 11.15 -9.99
CA LYS A 90 -7.69 10.11 -11.00
C LYS A 90 -6.74 10.53 -12.11
N ASN A 91 -6.43 11.82 -12.22
CA ASN A 91 -5.43 12.37 -13.14
C ASN A 91 -4.10 12.74 -12.43
N GLY A 92 -3.92 12.30 -11.18
CA GLY A 92 -2.74 12.55 -10.37
C GLY A 92 -2.68 13.93 -9.68
N ASN A 93 -3.64 14.81 -9.92
CA ASN A 93 -3.70 16.12 -9.26
C ASN A 93 -4.29 16.05 -7.85
N ASN A 94 -4.20 17.15 -7.08
CA ASN A 94 -4.75 17.28 -5.73
C ASN A 94 -4.23 16.16 -4.79
N LEU A 95 -2.91 15.99 -4.78
CA LEU A 95 -2.26 14.98 -3.96
C LEU A 95 -2.35 15.36 -2.48
N GLU A 96 -2.84 14.43 -1.67
CA GLU A 96 -3.00 14.55 -0.22
C GLU A 96 -2.29 13.38 0.48
N ARG A 97 -1.48 13.66 1.49
CA ARG A 97 -0.89 12.64 2.36
C ARG A 97 -1.88 12.25 3.44
N LEU A 98 -2.20 10.96 3.56
CA LEU A 98 -3.16 10.43 4.54
C LEU A 98 -2.49 9.83 5.77
N THR A 99 -1.25 9.34 5.65
CA THR A 99 -0.46 8.79 6.76
C THR A 99 0.89 9.49 6.84
N ASP A 100 1.45 9.56 8.05
CA ASP A 100 2.70 10.26 8.35
C ASP A 100 3.46 9.61 9.52
N ALA A 101 3.05 8.41 9.93
CA ALA A 101 3.73 7.67 10.98
C ALA A 101 5.10 7.16 10.49
N PRO A 102 6.12 7.11 11.37
CA PRO A 102 7.39 6.50 10.99
C PRO A 102 7.22 5.02 10.62
N GLY A 103 7.88 4.59 9.56
CA GLY A 103 7.89 3.19 9.12
C GLY A 103 7.21 2.98 7.78
N TYR A 104 6.39 1.95 7.67
CA TYR A 104 5.77 1.48 6.45
C TYR A 104 4.25 1.54 6.58
N ASP A 105 3.60 2.34 5.74
CA ASP A 105 2.16 2.41 5.57
C ASP A 105 1.81 2.13 4.10
N ALA A 106 1.11 1.03 3.81
CA ALA A 106 0.78 0.64 2.44
C ALA A 106 -0.48 -0.24 2.36
N GLU A 107 -0.71 -0.84 1.18
CA GLU A 107 -1.79 -1.80 0.90
C GLU A 107 -3.20 -1.23 1.18
N ALA A 108 -3.36 0.08 0.98
CA ALA A 108 -4.59 0.79 1.28
C ALA A 108 -5.70 0.50 0.26
N VAL A 109 -6.90 0.20 0.76
CA VAL A 109 -8.09 -0.08 -0.05
C VAL A 109 -9.32 0.60 0.56
N TYR A 110 -10.17 1.18 -0.29
CA TYR A 110 -11.46 1.72 0.15
C TYR A 110 -12.50 0.63 0.43
N SER A 111 -13.37 0.86 1.40
CA SER A 111 -14.65 0.15 1.49
C SER A 111 -15.54 0.46 0.27
N PHE A 112 -16.48 -0.43 -0.06
CA PHE A 112 -17.33 -0.27 -1.24
C PHE A 112 -18.25 0.96 -1.19
N ASP A 113 -18.58 1.45 0.00
CA ASP A 113 -19.31 2.71 0.20
C ASP A 113 -18.41 3.95 0.23
N GLY A 114 -17.08 3.74 0.16
CA GLY A 114 -16.08 4.81 0.19
C GLY A 114 -15.92 5.52 1.53
N GLN A 115 -16.52 5.00 2.61
CA GLN A 115 -16.52 5.66 3.92
C GLN A 115 -15.35 5.27 4.81
N LYS A 116 -14.61 4.22 4.45
CA LYS A 116 -13.44 3.73 5.18
C LYS A 116 -12.31 3.37 4.21
N ILE A 117 -11.10 3.46 4.73
CA ILE A 117 -9.89 2.91 4.15
C ILE A 117 -9.36 1.87 5.14
N ILE A 118 -8.97 0.69 4.64
CA ILE A 118 -8.20 -0.31 5.40
C ILE A 118 -6.79 -0.36 4.81
N TYR A 119 -5.78 -0.50 5.64
CA TYR A 119 -4.38 -0.48 5.23
C TYR A 119 -3.50 -1.26 6.20
N THR A 120 -2.28 -1.56 5.78
CA THR A 120 -1.23 -2.19 6.60
C THR A 120 -0.27 -1.13 7.09
N SER A 121 0.09 -1.17 8.39
CA SER A 121 0.97 -0.18 9.01
C SER A 121 1.91 -0.80 10.04
N LEU A 122 3.13 -0.26 10.13
CA LEU A 122 4.11 -0.53 11.19
C LEU A 122 3.97 0.41 12.40
N SER A 123 2.94 1.25 12.48
CA SER A 123 2.79 2.26 13.55
C SER A 123 2.75 1.68 14.96
N SER A 124 2.35 0.41 15.12
CA SER A 124 2.34 -0.30 16.40
C SER A 124 3.62 -1.07 16.71
N GLY A 125 4.58 -1.08 15.78
CA GLY A 125 5.84 -1.84 15.89
C GLY A 125 5.81 -3.19 15.19
N ASP A 126 4.63 -3.61 14.68
CA ASP A 126 4.44 -4.81 13.87
C ASP A 126 3.52 -4.50 12.67
N LEU A 127 3.48 -5.40 11.68
CA LEU A 127 2.64 -5.24 10.49
C LEU A 127 1.20 -5.62 10.79
N GLU A 128 0.41 -4.61 11.11
CA GLU A 128 -0.97 -4.75 11.54
C GLU A 128 -1.94 -4.08 10.57
N LEU A 129 -3.19 -4.56 10.56
CA LEU A 129 -4.27 -3.89 9.86
C LEU A 129 -4.76 -2.68 10.66
N TRP A 130 -4.93 -1.60 9.94
CA TRP A 130 -5.49 -0.36 10.43
C TRP A 130 -6.64 0.11 9.55
N THR A 131 -7.53 0.91 10.12
CA THR A 131 -8.57 1.61 9.35
C THR A 131 -8.54 3.10 9.64
N MET A 132 -9.00 3.90 8.66
CA MET A 132 -9.14 5.35 8.78
C MET A 132 -10.34 5.85 7.96
N ASN A 133 -10.70 7.10 8.16
CA ASN A 133 -11.63 7.81 7.29
C ASN A 133 -10.95 8.18 5.95
N PRO A 134 -11.72 8.50 4.90
CA PRO A 134 -11.15 8.86 3.58
C PRO A 134 -10.27 10.12 3.57
N ASP A 135 -10.38 10.96 4.61
CA ASP A 135 -9.56 12.16 4.83
C ASP A 135 -8.32 11.91 5.69
N GLY A 136 -8.01 10.65 6.02
CA GLY A 136 -6.86 10.26 6.85
C GLY A 136 -7.09 10.37 8.36
N THR A 137 -8.25 10.85 8.80
CA THR A 137 -8.59 10.97 10.23
C THR A 137 -9.13 9.65 10.80
N GLY A 138 -9.27 9.57 12.14
CA GLY A 138 -9.91 8.43 12.80
C GLY A 138 -9.15 7.11 12.64
N LYS A 139 -7.83 7.16 12.59
CA LYS A 139 -6.96 5.98 12.50
C LYS A 139 -7.21 5.04 13.69
N LYS A 140 -7.42 3.75 13.40
CA LYS A 140 -7.69 2.72 14.41
C LYS A 140 -7.07 1.39 14.00
N GLN A 141 -6.29 0.79 14.91
CA GLN A 141 -5.75 -0.56 14.76
C GLN A 141 -6.86 -1.61 14.86
N LEU A 142 -6.78 -2.64 14.02
CA LEU A 142 -7.76 -3.74 13.96
C LEU A 142 -7.17 -5.08 14.39
N THR A 143 -5.90 -5.32 14.17
CA THR A 143 -5.17 -6.54 14.55
C THR A 143 -4.02 -6.18 15.49
N GLU A 144 -3.56 -7.17 16.30
CA GLU A 144 -2.52 -6.95 17.32
C GLU A 144 -1.69 -8.21 17.61
N ARG A 145 -1.77 -9.22 16.73
CA ARG A 145 -1.07 -10.49 16.91
C ARG A 145 0.27 -10.45 16.21
N LEU A 146 1.35 -10.82 16.92
CA LEU A 146 2.69 -10.89 16.35
C LEU A 146 2.71 -11.65 15.02
N GLY A 147 3.16 -10.98 13.96
CA GLY A 147 3.22 -11.52 12.61
C GLY A 147 2.86 -10.50 11.54
N TYR A 148 2.53 -10.97 10.37
CA TYR A 148 2.11 -10.13 9.25
C TYR A 148 0.61 -10.20 9.05
N ASP A 149 -0.04 -9.06 9.10
CA ASP A 149 -1.42 -8.84 8.69
C ASP A 149 -1.46 -7.80 7.57
N GLY A 150 -1.90 -8.18 6.35
CA GLY A 150 -1.90 -7.24 5.24
C GLY A 150 -2.74 -7.64 4.02
N GLY A 151 -2.77 -6.78 3.01
CA GLY A 151 -3.50 -6.99 1.77
C GLY A 151 -5.00 -7.15 1.98
N ALA A 152 -5.61 -6.38 2.88
CA ALA A 152 -6.99 -6.54 3.30
C ALA A 152 -7.99 -5.91 2.33
N PHE A 153 -9.17 -6.53 2.21
CA PHE A 153 -10.31 -6.05 1.44
C PHE A 153 -11.60 -6.14 2.26
N TYR A 154 -12.47 -5.15 2.10
CA TYR A 154 -13.85 -5.25 2.58
C TYR A 154 -14.70 -6.11 1.64
N ASN A 155 -15.68 -6.84 2.19
CA ASN A 155 -16.78 -7.37 1.40
C ASN A 155 -17.72 -6.23 0.95
N SER A 156 -18.66 -6.54 0.03
CA SER A 156 -19.50 -5.52 -0.63
C SER A 156 -20.38 -4.70 0.31
N ASP A 157 -20.78 -5.24 1.46
CA ASP A 157 -21.60 -4.55 2.47
C ASP A 157 -20.78 -3.93 3.61
N GLY A 158 -19.46 -4.07 3.59
CA GLY A 158 -18.56 -3.51 4.60
C GLY A 158 -18.57 -4.23 5.96
N SER A 159 -19.33 -5.33 6.10
CA SER A 159 -19.50 -6.04 7.37
C SER A 159 -18.35 -6.98 7.71
N LYS A 160 -17.53 -7.34 6.72
CA LYS A 160 -16.42 -8.27 6.85
C LYS A 160 -15.19 -7.77 6.10
N ILE A 161 -14.04 -8.23 6.56
CA ILE A 161 -12.76 -8.08 5.87
C ILE A 161 -12.15 -9.46 5.59
N VAL A 162 -11.41 -9.57 4.50
CA VAL A 162 -10.52 -10.69 4.18
C VAL A 162 -9.11 -10.13 4.04
N TRP A 163 -8.13 -10.83 4.59
CA TRP A 163 -6.72 -10.41 4.51
C TRP A 163 -5.80 -11.61 4.48
N ARG A 164 -4.55 -11.37 4.18
CA ARG A 164 -3.48 -12.35 4.26
C ARG A 164 -2.76 -12.17 5.60
N ALA A 165 -2.51 -13.29 6.29
CA ALA A 165 -1.83 -13.28 7.56
C ALA A 165 -0.75 -14.37 7.63
N TYR A 166 0.31 -14.08 8.38
CA TYR A 166 1.31 -15.04 8.80
C TYR A 166 1.64 -14.81 10.29
N TYR A 167 1.44 -15.83 11.10
CA TYR A 167 1.72 -15.78 12.53
C TYR A 167 2.77 -16.82 12.89
N PRO A 168 3.99 -16.40 13.29
CA PRO A 168 5.03 -17.33 13.72
C PRO A 168 4.60 -18.03 15.02
N GLU A 169 4.81 -19.35 15.10
CA GLU A 169 4.35 -20.16 16.25
C GLU A 169 5.52 -20.74 17.07
N SER A 170 6.64 -21.10 16.43
CA SER A 170 7.80 -21.60 17.12
C SER A 170 8.78 -20.49 17.51
N GLU A 171 9.58 -20.72 18.56
CA GLU A 171 10.63 -19.76 18.97
C GLU A 171 11.56 -19.37 17.81
N LYS A 172 11.87 -20.33 16.93
CA LYS A 172 12.68 -20.08 15.74
C LYS A 172 11.98 -19.16 14.75
N GLU A 173 10.70 -19.42 14.43
CA GLU A 173 9.92 -18.58 13.50
C GLU A 173 9.73 -17.18 14.03
N ILE A 174 9.50 -17.03 15.35
CA ILE A 174 9.40 -15.73 16.02
C ILE A 174 10.72 -14.97 15.87
N SER A 175 11.84 -15.60 16.22
CA SER A 175 13.17 -14.97 16.09
C SER A 175 13.52 -14.61 14.65
N ASP A 176 13.19 -15.48 13.68
CA ASP A 176 13.42 -15.23 12.26
C ASP A 176 12.57 -14.05 11.78
N TYR A 177 11.29 -13.98 12.17
CA TYR A 177 10.38 -12.89 11.84
C TYR A 177 10.83 -11.55 12.42
N GLU A 178 11.12 -11.50 13.70
CA GLU A 178 11.61 -10.28 14.38
C GLU A 178 12.94 -9.78 13.79
N THR A 179 13.84 -10.70 13.43
CA THR A 179 15.11 -10.36 12.79
C THR A 179 14.89 -9.71 11.41
N LEU A 180 13.99 -10.26 10.61
CA LEU A 180 13.64 -9.69 9.30
C LEU A 180 12.94 -8.34 9.46
N LEU A 181 11.99 -8.24 10.38
CA LEU A 181 11.25 -7.01 10.65
C LEU A 181 12.18 -5.88 11.09
N ALA A 182 13.14 -6.16 11.98
CA ALA A 182 14.18 -5.21 12.40
C ALA A 182 15.08 -4.76 11.23
N ALA A 183 15.21 -5.57 10.18
CA ALA A 183 15.88 -5.24 8.93
C ALA A 183 14.95 -4.57 7.88
N ASN A 184 13.75 -4.17 8.28
CA ASN A 184 12.69 -3.66 7.41
C ASN A 184 12.36 -4.62 6.25
N ALA A 185 12.14 -5.88 6.58
CA ALA A 185 11.77 -6.90 5.60
C ALA A 185 10.86 -7.96 6.24
N ILE A 186 10.13 -8.68 5.39
CA ILE A 186 9.39 -9.91 5.74
C ILE A 186 9.61 -10.96 4.65
N ARG A 187 9.17 -12.18 4.96
CA ARG A 187 9.26 -13.32 4.03
C ARG A 187 7.91 -13.97 3.82
#